data_08faf4ebd162355dc950279a2ab81bb7
#
_entry.id   08faf4ebd162355dc950279a2ab81bb7
#
_cell.length_a   1.000
_cell.length_b   1.000
_cell.length_c   1.000
_cell.angle_alpha   90.00
_cell.angle_beta   90.00
_cell.angle_gamma   90.00
#
_symmetry.space_group_name_H-M   'P 1'
#
loop_
_entity.id
_entity.type
_entity.pdbx_description
1 polymer ?
#
loop_
_entity_poly.entity_id
_entity_poly.type
_entity_poly.pdbx_seq_one_letter_code
_entity_poly.pdbx_strand_id
1 'polypeptide(L)'
;MSIFWIGSEPHAPLAVVPCPRGDAYLLEALNELKAEGIHTMVSLLEKDEAEMLGLGLEGPMAQHIGMSYLSYPIRDAHVPRNRRDFQNFVLGLADRVTKGENVGVHCRGSIGRATITTACTLIEIGWKPGDALEAVRAARGCLVPDTFEQECWILEYTPQE
;
A
#
# COMPACT_ATOMS: atom_id res chain seq x y z
N MET A 1 -4.05 -16.04 5.58
CA MET A 1 -3.90 -14.65 5.08
C MET A 1 -2.58 -14.53 4.35
N SER A 2 -2.60 -13.96 3.16
CA SER A 2 -1.38 -13.85 2.33
C SER A 2 -0.89 -12.41 2.29
N ILE A 3 0.36 -12.20 2.71
CA ILE A 3 1.06 -10.93 2.55
C ILE A 3 1.94 -11.06 1.30
N PHE A 4 1.86 -10.07 0.41
CA PHE A 4 2.61 -10.08 -0.84
C PHE A 4 3.83 -9.17 -0.69
N TRP A 5 4.94 -9.72 -0.18
CA TRP A 5 6.19 -8.99 -0.07
C TRP A 5 6.78 -8.75 -1.46
N ILE A 6 7.25 -7.53 -1.69
CA ILE A 6 7.71 -7.08 -3.00
C ILE A 6 9.22 -7.22 -3.11
N GLY A 7 9.66 -7.74 -4.25
CA GLY A 7 11.07 -7.93 -4.55
C GLY A 7 11.58 -9.32 -4.22
N SER A 8 12.75 -9.64 -4.75
CA SER A 8 13.45 -10.88 -4.46
C SER A 8 14.45 -10.65 -3.32
N GLU A 9 15.17 -11.66 -2.91
CA GLU A 9 16.10 -11.59 -1.78
C GLU A 9 17.23 -10.57 -2.00
N PRO A 10 17.49 -9.63 -1.07
CA PRO A 10 16.59 -9.28 0.01
C PRO A 10 15.41 -8.45 -0.52
N HIS A 11 14.20 -8.80 -0.13
CA HIS A 11 13.03 -8.02 -0.54
C HIS A 11 13.02 -6.67 0.16
N ALA A 12 12.43 -5.68 -0.49
CA ALA A 12 12.19 -4.41 0.18
C ALA A 12 11.18 -4.65 1.32
N PRO A 13 11.29 -3.98 2.47
CA PRO A 13 10.32 -4.12 3.55
C PRO A 13 9.00 -3.41 3.22
N LEU A 14 8.42 -3.79 2.10
CA LEU A 14 7.22 -3.23 1.52
C LEU A 14 6.35 -4.36 1.00
N ALA A 15 5.07 -4.33 1.33
CA ALA A 15 4.16 -5.38 0.94
C ALA A 15 2.80 -4.82 0.53
N VAL A 16 2.11 -5.54 -0.35
CA VAL A 16 0.68 -5.41 -0.53
C VAL A 16 0.03 -6.38 0.44
N VAL A 17 -0.88 -5.90 1.27
CA VAL A 17 -1.58 -6.74 2.23
C VAL A 17 -3.07 -6.80 1.88
N PRO A 18 -3.77 -7.86 2.29
CA PRO A 18 -5.21 -7.93 2.06
C PRO A 18 -5.92 -6.85 2.88
N CYS A 19 -7.04 -6.37 2.37
CA CYS A 19 -7.90 -5.46 3.11
C CYS A 19 -8.36 -6.18 4.39
N PRO A 20 -8.12 -5.61 5.58
CA PRO A 20 -8.50 -6.28 6.82
C PRO A 20 -10.01 -6.53 6.89
N ARG A 21 -10.41 -7.61 7.54
CA ARG A 21 -11.82 -7.82 7.86
C ARG A 21 -12.24 -6.79 8.90
N GLY A 22 -13.41 -6.21 8.69
CA GLY A 22 -13.88 -5.12 9.52
C GLY A 22 -14.73 -5.55 10.72
N ASP A 23 -15.24 -4.55 11.41
CA ASP A 23 -16.13 -4.69 12.58
C ASP A 23 -15.53 -5.61 13.65
N ALA A 24 -16.23 -6.65 14.07
CA ALA A 24 -15.79 -7.54 15.13
C ALA A 24 -14.49 -8.31 14.82
N TYR A 25 -14.10 -8.40 13.55
CA TYR A 25 -12.91 -9.14 13.11
C TYR A 25 -11.67 -8.26 12.95
N LEU A 26 -11.83 -6.95 13.09
CA LEU A 26 -10.76 -6.01 12.75
C LEU A 26 -9.52 -6.17 13.64
N LEU A 27 -9.73 -6.28 14.94
CA LEU A 27 -8.61 -6.42 15.87
C LEU A 27 -7.80 -7.69 15.60
N GLU A 28 -8.47 -8.82 15.36
CA GLU A 28 -7.82 -10.07 15.03
C GLU A 28 -7.02 -9.95 13.72
N ALA A 29 -7.63 -9.34 12.69
CA ALA A 29 -6.98 -9.14 11.39
C ALA A 29 -5.71 -8.30 11.53
N LEU A 30 -5.75 -7.22 12.29
CA LEU A 30 -4.58 -6.36 12.52
C LEU A 30 -3.50 -7.08 13.33
N ASN A 31 -3.89 -7.87 14.33
CA ASN A 31 -2.93 -8.66 15.11
C ASN A 31 -2.23 -9.71 14.25
N GLU A 32 -2.94 -10.33 13.31
CA GLU A 32 -2.34 -11.28 12.37
C GLU A 32 -1.29 -10.61 11.49
N LEU A 33 -1.60 -9.43 10.95
CA LEU A 33 -0.66 -8.67 10.13
C LEU A 33 0.58 -8.26 10.94
N LYS A 34 0.37 -7.81 12.16
CA LYS A 34 1.46 -7.46 13.06
C LYS A 34 2.35 -8.67 13.35
N ALA A 35 1.75 -9.83 13.61
CA ALA A 35 2.48 -11.07 13.88
C ALA A 35 3.32 -11.51 12.68
N GLU A 36 2.88 -11.20 11.46
CA GLU A 36 3.62 -11.47 10.22
C GLU A 36 4.73 -10.45 9.96
N GLY A 37 4.87 -9.44 10.80
CA GLY A 37 5.97 -8.49 10.73
C GLY A 37 5.64 -7.12 10.17
N ILE A 38 4.37 -6.80 9.92
CA ILE A 38 3.98 -5.48 9.45
C ILE A 38 4.07 -4.47 10.60
N HIS A 39 4.85 -3.41 10.42
CA HIS A 39 5.03 -2.34 11.40
C HIS A 39 4.09 -1.17 11.16
N THR A 40 3.81 -0.88 9.89
CA THR A 40 2.99 0.27 9.47
C THR A 40 1.93 -0.20 8.50
N MET A 41 0.67 0.12 8.80
CA MET A 41 -0.45 -0.11 7.89
C MET A 41 -0.77 1.15 7.12
N VAL A 42 -0.97 1.00 5.82
CA VAL A 42 -1.39 2.09 4.94
C VAL A 42 -2.73 1.72 4.32
N SER A 43 -3.75 2.54 4.55
CA SER A 43 -5.06 2.39 3.92
C SER A 43 -5.24 3.44 2.84
N LEU A 44 -5.66 3.00 1.67
CA LEU A 44 -5.94 3.88 0.53
C LEU A 44 -7.44 4.07 0.32
N LEU A 45 -8.25 3.60 1.27
CA LEU A 45 -9.70 3.68 1.19
C LEU A 45 -10.19 5.10 1.42
N GLU A 46 -11.25 5.47 0.70
CA GLU A 46 -12.00 6.69 1.02
C GLU A 46 -12.80 6.45 2.29
N LYS A 47 -13.17 7.53 2.97
CA LYS A 47 -13.86 7.45 4.27
C LYS A 47 -15.14 6.63 4.21
N ASP A 48 -15.99 6.90 3.22
CA ASP A 48 -17.28 6.22 3.06
C ASP A 48 -17.07 4.73 2.79
N GLU A 49 -16.05 4.41 2.01
CA GLU A 49 -15.68 3.04 1.67
C GLU A 49 -15.20 2.29 2.91
N ALA A 50 -14.35 2.92 3.71
CA ALA A 50 -13.86 2.34 4.96
C ALA A 50 -15.01 2.08 5.93
N GLU A 51 -15.93 3.01 6.08
CA GLU A 51 -17.09 2.84 6.94
C GLU A 51 -17.97 1.68 6.48
N MET A 52 -18.21 1.57 5.16
CA MET A 52 -19.00 0.49 4.57
C MET A 52 -18.36 -0.88 4.84
N LEU A 53 -17.04 -0.96 4.85
CA LEU A 53 -16.29 -2.19 5.07
C LEU A 53 -16.05 -2.49 6.56
N GLY A 54 -16.56 -1.68 7.46
CA GLY A 54 -16.35 -1.86 8.89
C GLY A 54 -14.95 -1.49 9.36
N LEU A 55 -14.26 -0.61 8.63
CA LEU A 55 -12.88 -0.21 8.88
C LEU A 55 -12.75 1.21 9.44
N GLY A 56 -13.85 1.78 9.95
CA GLY A 56 -13.82 3.13 10.50
C GLY A 56 -12.87 3.29 11.69
N LEU A 57 -12.58 2.21 12.40
CA LEU A 57 -11.68 2.21 13.56
C LEU A 57 -10.31 1.60 13.27
N GLU A 58 -9.97 1.38 11.99
CA GLU A 58 -8.69 0.76 11.64
C GLU A 58 -7.50 1.51 12.22
N GLY A 59 -7.45 2.82 12.05
CA GLY A 59 -6.37 3.66 12.56
C GLY A 59 -6.20 3.58 14.08
N PRO A 60 -7.25 3.89 14.86
CA PRO A 60 -7.17 3.79 16.31
C PRO A 60 -6.81 2.40 16.81
N MET A 61 -7.36 1.35 16.20
CA MET A 61 -7.03 -0.03 16.60
C MET A 61 -5.60 -0.42 16.28
N ALA A 62 -5.11 -0.04 15.08
CA ALA A 62 -3.71 -0.30 14.71
C ALA A 62 -2.78 0.36 15.72
N GLN A 63 -3.01 1.63 16.04
CA GLN A 63 -2.20 2.36 17.01
C GLN A 63 -2.28 1.73 18.41
N HIS A 64 -3.45 1.27 18.81
CA HIS A 64 -3.67 0.63 20.10
C HIS A 64 -2.79 -0.62 20.26
N ILE A 65 -2.59 -1.39 19.20
CA ILE A 65 -1.74 -2.59 19.25
C ILE A 65 -0.27 -2.32 18.88
N GLY A 66 0.11 -1.06 18.74
CA GLY A 66 1.51 -0.67 18.51
C GLY A 66 1.95 -0.62 17.06
N MET A 67 1.02 -0.58 16.11
CA MET A 67 1.33 -0.36 14.69
C MET A 67 1.19 1.12 14.37
N SER A 68 2.01 1.61 13.45
CA SER A 68 1.78 2.91 12.84
C SER A 68 0.67 2.79 11.79
N TYR A 69 -0.08 3.86 11.59
CA TYR A 69 -1.18 3.88 10.63
C TYR A 69 -1.15 5.16 9.81
N LEU A 70 -1.24 5.00 8.49
CA LEU A 70 -1.31 6.11 7.55
C LEU A 70 -2.50 5.89 6.63
N SER A 71 -3.19 6.97 6.30
CA SER A 71 -4.32 6.95 5.38
C SER A 71 -4.09 7.95 4.26
N TYR A 72 -4.22 7.50 3.03
CA TYR A 72 -4.18 8.35 1.85
C TYR A 72 -5.32 7.93 0.91
N PRO A 73 -6.49 8.55 1.02
CA PRO A 73 -7.65 8.14 0.22
C PRO A 73 -7.43 8.36 -1.27
N ILE A 74 -7.70 7.31 -2.05
CA ILE A 74 -7.73 7.36 -3.51
C ILE A 74 -9.06 6.76 -3.93
N ARG A 75 -9.75 7.40 -4.88
CA ARG A 75 -11.00 6.86 -5.41
C ARG A 75 -10.77 5.53 -6.09
N ASP A 76 -11.64 4.56 -5.84
CA ASP A 76 -11.52 3.24 -6.42
C ASP A 76 -11.45 3.30 -7.95
N ALA A 77 -10.61 2.46 -8.53
CA ALA A 77 -10.34 2.39 -9.97
C ALA A 77 -9.73 3.67 -10.58
N HIS A 78 -9.30 4.63 -9.77
CA HIS A 78 -8.76 5.90 -10.23
C HIS A 78 -7.28 6.05 -9.83
N VAL A 79 -6.68 7.15 -10.30
CA VAL A 79 -5.33 7.57 -9.94
C VAL A 79 -5.42 8.68 -8.89
N PRO A 80 -4.31 9.00 -8.17
CA PRO A 80 -4.31 10.11 -7.23
C PRO A 80 -4.71 11.42 -7.90
N ARG A 81 -5.50 12.24 -7.19
CA ARG A 81 -6.00 13.52 -7.73
C ARG A 81 -4.91 14.57 -7.86
N ASN A 82 -4.02 14.61 -6.87
CA ASN A 82 -2.96 15.62 -6.82
C ASN A 82 -1.61 14.91 -6.80
N ARG A 83 -0.88 15.06 -7.89
CA ARG A 83 0.40 14.38 -8.08
C ARG A 83 1.43 14.76 -7.01
N ARG A 84 1.56 16.05 -6.70
CA ARG A 84 2.54 16.53 -5.72
C ARG A 84 2.22 16.03 -4.31
N ASP A 85 0.95 16.07 -3.96
CA ASP A 85 0.49 15.61 -2.67
C ASP A 85 0.75 14.11 -2.49
N PHE A 86 0.44 13.32 -3.52
CA PHE A 86 0.73 11.89 -3.52
C PHE A 86 2.23 11.62 -3.48
N GLN A 87 3.01 12.39 -4.25
CA GLN A 87 4.47 12.26 -4.25
C GLN A 87 5.05 12.47 -2.86
N ASN A 88 4.59 13.49 -2.14
CA ASN A 88 5.00 13.72 -0.75
C ASN A 88 4.64 12.53 0.14
N PHE A 89 3.47 11.94 -0.06
CA PHE A 89 3.05 10.77 0.70
C PHE A 89 3.97 9.58 0.45
N VAL A 90 4.23 9.24 -0.82
CA VAL A 90 5.10 8.09 -1.13
C VAL A 90 6.57 8.34 -0.76
N LEU A 91 7.02 9.59 -0.74
CA LEU A 91 8.34 9.92 -0.21
C LEU A 91 8.45 9.54 1.27
N GLY A 92 7.39 9.79 2.03
CA GLY A 92 7.32 9.36 3.43
C GLY A 92 7.38 7.85 3.56
N LEU A 93 6.70 7.12 2.68
CA LEU A 93 6.76 5.66 2.67
C LEU A 93 8.15 5.16 2.28
N ALA A 94 8.77 5.78 1.28
CA ALA A 94 10.12 5.44 0.86
C ALA A 94 11.12 5.60 2.00
N ASP A 95 10.99 6.67 2.78
CA ASP A 95 11.83 6.91 3.95
C ASP A 95 11.67 5.77 4.98
N ARG A 96 10.44 5.37 5.27
CA ARG A 96 10.18 4.26 6.21
C ARG A 96 10.78 2.96 5.71
N VAL A 97 10.58 2.65 4.44
CA VAL A 97 11.09 1.43 3.81
C VAL A 97 12.62 1.40 3.81
N THR A 98 13.28 2.50 3.47
CA THR A 98 14.74 2.57 3.47
C THR A 98 15.34 2.46 4.87
N LYS A 99 14.59 2.81 5.89
CA LYS A 99 14.99 2.63 7.29
C LYS A 99 14.72 1.22 7.82
N GLY A 100 14.20 0.33 6.99
CA GLY A 100 13.94 -1.06 7.36
C GLY A 100 12.59 -1.30 8.02
N GLU A 101 11.69 -0.32 8.03
CA GLU A 101 10.35 -0.48 8.56
C GLU A 101 9.47 -1.26 7.57
N ASN A 102 8.81 -2.30 8.04
CA ASN A 102 7.94 -3.11 7.20
C ASN A 102 6.59 -2.41 7.00
N VAL A 103 6.33 -1.99 5.77
CA VAL A 103 5.13 -1.22 5.40
C VAL A 103 4.18 -2.11 4.60
N GLY A 104 2.94 -2.24 5.07
CA GLY A 104 1.88 -2.97 4.37
C GLY A 104 0.82 -2.02 3.84
N VAL A 105 0.52 -2.12 2.56
CA VAL A 105 -0.41 -1.23 1.86
C VAL A 105 -1.62 -2.02 1.41
N HIS A 106 -2.81 -1.53 1.74
CA HIS A 106 -4.05 -2.12 1.25
C HIS A 106 -4.98 -1.08 0.63
N CYS A 107 -5.82 -1.55 -0.27
CA CYS A 107 -7.02 -0.85 -0.70
C CYS A 107 -8.20 -1.83 -0.54
N ARG A 108 -9.19 -1.80 -1.40
CA ARG A 108 -10.31 -2.74 -1.26
C ARG A 108 -9.96 -4.14 -1.77
N GLY A 109 -9.53 -4.24 -3.04
CA GLY A 109 -9.09 -5.50 -3.63
C GLY A 109 -7.60 -5.73 -3.58
N SER A 110 -6.85 -4.75 -3.10
CA SER A 110 -5.39 -4.76 -3.07
C SER A 110 -4.78 -5.01 -4.45
N ILE A 111 -5.38 -4.43 -5.47
CA ILE A 111 -4.99 -4.58 -6.88
C ILE A 111 -4.58 -3.24 -7.48
N GLY A 112 -5.50 -2.28 -7.61
CA GLY A 112 -5.25 -1.03 -8.33
C GLY A 112 -4.47 0.00 -7.53
N ARG A 113 -5.11 0.56 -6.53
CA ARG A 113 -4.55 1.64 -5.70
C ARG A 113 -3.31 1.19 -4.93
N ALA A 114 -3.35 -0.03 -4.42
CA ALA A 114 -2.19 -0.61 -3.71
C ALA A 114 -0.99 -0.77 -4.64
N THR A 115 -1.22 -1.15 -5.89
CA THR A 115 -0.14 -1.27 -6.88
C THR A 115 0.46 0.10 -7.21
N ILE A 116 -0.37 1.13 -7.42
CA ILE A 116 0.13 2.49 -7.66
C ILE A 116 1.04 2.91 -6.51
N THR A 117 0.58 2.75 -5.28
CA THR A 117 1.31 3.22 -4.10
C THR A 117 2.61 2.47 -3.89
N THR A 118 2.59 1.14 -3.98
CA THR A 118 3.81 0.35 -3.78
C THR A 118 4.81 0.54 -4.91
N ALA A 119 4.37 0.56 -6.16
CA ALA A 119 5.26 0.80 -7.30
C ALA A 119 5.90 2.19 -7.22
N CYS A 120 5.12 3.23 -6.93
CA CYS A 120 5.66 4.59 -6.82
C CYS A 120 6.62 4.74 -5.64
N THR A 121 6.39 4.02 -4.55
CA THR A 121 7.34 3.97 -3.44
C THR A 121 8.68 3.39 -3.89
N LEU A 122 8.68 2.31 -4.65
CA LEU A 122 9.90 1.73 -5.21
C LEU A 122 10.60 2.70 -6.16
N ILE A 123 9.85 3.43 -6.98
CA ILE A 123 10.42 4.43 -7.89
C ILE A 123 11.14 5.53 -7.10
N GLU A 124 10.56 5.98 -6.00
CA GLU A 124 11.20 6.96 -5.13
C GLU A 124 12.49 6.44 -4.48
N ILE A 125 12.61 5.12 -4.31
CA ILE A 125 13.82 4.48 -3.80
C ILE A 125 14.90 4.32 -4.89
N GLY A 126 14.55 4.55 -6.15
CA GLY A 126 15.50 4.49 -7.27
C GLY A 126 15.21 3.40 -8.31
N TRP A 127 14.09 2.69 -8.18
CA TRP A 127 13.71 1.70 -9.19
C TRP A 127 13.17 2.39 -10.45
N LYS A 128 13.39 1.77 -11.59
CA LYS A 128 12.76 2.22 -12.83
C LYS A 128 11.27 1.86 -12.79
N PRO A 129 10.38 2.70 -13.36
CA PRO A 129 8.93 2.43 -13.31
C PRO A 129 8.54 1.04 -13.81
N GLY A 130 9.10 0.60 -14.94
CA GLY A 130 8.82 -0.74 -15.47
C GLY A 130 9.23 -1.85 -14.53
N ASP A 131 10.40 -1.73 -13.91
CA ASP A 131 10.91 -2.71 -12.95
C ASP A 131 10.07 -2.73 -11.67
N ALA A 132 9.65 -1.56 -11.21
CA ALA A 132 8.80 -1.44 -10.04
C ALA A 132 7.45 -2.14 -10.27
N LEU A 133 6.83 -1.88 -11.42
CA LEU A 133 5.55 -2.51 -11.76
C LEU A 133 5.69 -4.02 -11.88
N GLU A 134 6.75 -4.51 -12.53
CA GLU A 134 7.00 -5.95 -12.66
C GLU A 134 7.22 -6.62 -11.31
N ALA A 135 7.90 -5.95 -10.38
CA ALA A 135 8.11 -6.49 -9.03
C ALA A 135 6.77 -6.65 -8.28
N VAL A 136 5.86 -5.69 -8.41
CA VAL A 136 4.54 -5.81 -7.78
C VAL A 136 3.72 -6.91 -8.45
N ARG A 137 3.76 -7.03 -9.77
CA ARG A 137 3.09 -8.11 -10.50
C ARG A 137 3.61 -9.49 -10.06
N ALA A 138 4.92 -9.62 -9.95
CA ALA A 138 5.53 -10.87 -9.50
C ALA A 138 5.08 -11.23 -8.08
N ALA A 139 5.08 -10.27 -7.18
CA ALA A 139 4.66 -10.48 -5.80
C ALA A 139 3.18 -10.88 -5.71
N ARG A 140 2.31 -10.21 -6.48
CA ARG A 140 0.88 -10.50 -6.47
C ARG A 140 0.51 -11.76 -7.25
N GLY A 141 1.34 -12.18 -8.20
CA GLY A 141 1.05 -13.34 -9.03
C GLY A 141 -0.09 -13.12 -10.03
N CYS A 142 -0.39 -11.88 -10.37
CA CYS A 142 -1.45 -11.55 -11.33
C CYS A 142 -1.16 -10.22 -12.01
N LEU A 143 -1.89 -9.94 -13.08
CA LEU A 143 -1.77 -8.67 -13.79
C LEU A 143 -2.42 -7.57 -12.94
N VAL A 144 -1.61 -6.67 -12.45
CA VAL A 144 -2.03 -5.46 -11.74
C VAL A 144 -1.40 -4.27 -12.48
N PRO A 145 -1.89 -3.05 -12.35
CA PRO A 145 -3.04 -2.61 -11.58
C PRO A 145 -4.39 -2.93 -12.25
N ASP A 146 -5.45 -2.30 -11.77
CA ASP A 146 -6.82 -2.59 -12.17
C ASP A 146 -7.19 -1.99 -13.53
N THR A 147 -6.61 -0.82 -13.87
CA THR A 147 -6.96 -0.09 -15.11
C THR A 147 -5.71 0.30 -15.90
N PHE A 148 -5.92 0.53 -17.20
CA PHE A 148 -4.86 1.03 -18.08
C PHE A 148 -4.38 2.42 -17.66
N GLU A 149 -5.29 3.28 -17.20
CA GLU A 149 -4.93 4.61 -16.69
C GLU A 149 -3.98 4.51 -15.49
N GLN A 150 -4.24 3.59 -14.59
CA GLN A 150 -3.36 3.35 -13.44
C GLN A 150 -1.99 2.85 -13.88
N GLU A 151 -1.93 1.95 -14.86
CA GLU A 151 -0.68 1.46 -15.41
C GLU A 151 0.14 2.59 -16.03
N CYS A 152 -0.49 3.40 -16.88
CA CYS A 152 0.18 4.55 -17.50
C CYS A 152 0.68 5.53 -16.44
N TRP A 153 -0.10 5.78 -15.41
CA TRP A 153 0.28 6.68 -14.32
C TRP A 153 1.56 6.23 -13.61
N ILE A 154 1.68 4.92 -13.37
CA ILE A 154 2.89 4.35 -12.77
C ILE A 154 4.09 4.50 -13.71
N LEU A 155 3.92 4.13 -14.98
CA LEU A 155 5.02 4.16 -15.96
C LEU A 155 5.52 5.57 -16.26
N GLU A 156 4.67 6.57 -16.10
CA GLU A 156 5.00 7.99 -16.30
C GLU A 156 5.44 8.69 -15.00
N TYR A 157 5.39 8.00 -13.88
CA TYR A 157 5.77 8.58 -12.59
C TYR A 157 7.27 8.87 -12.57
N THR A 158 7.62 10.09 -12.18
CA THR A 158 9.03 10.51 -12.05
C THR A 158 9.31 10.84 -10.59
N PRO A 159 10.45 10.37 -10.04
CA PRO A 159 10.79 10.67 -8.66
C PRO A 159 11.07 12.16 -8.49
N GLN A 160 10.92 12.63 -7.26
CA GLN A 160 11.25 14.00 -6.90
C GLN A 160 12.75 14.16 -6.83
N GLU A 161 13.26 15.20 -7.48
CA GLU A 161 14.67 15.56 -7.45
C GLU A 161 15.07 16.26 -6.15
#